data_76a8d9ea868471d947a91aa4745b72d2
#
_entry.id   76a8d9ea868471d947a91aa4745b72d2
#
_cell.length_a   1.000
_cell.length_b   1.000
_cell.length_c   1.000
_cell.angle_alpha   90.00
_cell.angle_beta   90.00
_cell.angle_gamma   90.00
#
_symmetry.space_group_name_H-M   'P 1'
#
loop_
_entity.id
_entity.type
_entity.pdbx_description
1 polymer ?
#
loop_
_entity_poly.entity_id
_entity_poly.type
_entity_poly.pdbx_seq_one_letter_code
_entity_poly.pdbx_strand_id
1 'polypeptide(L)'
;MSLNWDDMRIFLAVARDGSLSAAARHLKVTQPTVGRRLGQLEADLGTRLFDRLPDGFVPTQAGEELLPIAEDMEKAAHTLQRRQATLADAVSGTVRLSAFEVPSQFITMHLPEIRSRLPEIEVELSVNHVNANLSRREADLLLQICLPDTPGLIARKLGELSYAVYGSRGYVEAAPAARGNKRYQECEWVAFDDDHVYFAGQTWLREKLAGRAPAVRMNNGHAIHDAVCMGAGLGVLPCFAGDADPDLVRLTAPIQGAESDLNLVVHRDLKRVPSVRAVMDELIRLFKQEAPRLAGRGRREAAA
;
A
#
# COMPACT_ATOMS: atom_id res chain seq x y z
N MET A 1 1.82 -22.10 35.22
CA MET A 1 1.58 -20.82 34.54
C MET A 1 0.75 -21.06 33.29
N SER A 2 -0.43 -20.52 33.19
CA SER A 2 -1.22 -20.62 31.95
C SER A 2 -1.20 -19.23 31.30
N LEU A 3 -0.41 -19.08 30.26
CA LEU A 3 -0.30 -17.86 29.47
C LEU A 3 -1.67 -17.60 28.82
N ASN A 4 -2.29 -16.45 29.11
CA ASN A 4 -3.58 -16.10 28.54
C ASN A 4 -3.39 -15.25 27.28
N TRP A 5 -3.97 -15.67 26.16
CA TRP A 5 -3.92 -14.95 24.90
C TRP A 5 -4.45 -13.50 25.02
N ASP A 6 -5.49 -13.29 25.80
CA ASP A 6 -6.04 -11.94 25.99
C ASP A 6 -5.08 -10.98 26.68
N ASP A 7 -4.16 -11.48 27.52
CA ASP A 7 -3.14 -10.64 28.15
C ASP A 7 -2.03 -10.27 27.14
N MET A 8 -1.70 -11.19 26.22
CA MET A 8 -0.81 -10.90 25.10
C MET A 8 -1.38 -9.87 24.13
N ARG A 9 -2.69 -9.89 23.87
CA ARG A 9 -3.36 -8.85 23.08
C ARG A 9 -3.25 -7.48 23.72
N ILE A 10 -3.35 -7.42 25.04
CA ILE A 10 -3.19 -6.17 25.79
C ILE A 10 -1.76 -5.67 25.71
N PHE A 11 -0.78 -6.55 25.88
CA PHE A 11 0.65 -6.21 25.72
C PHE A 11 0.91 -5.63 24.33
N LEU A 12 0.45 -6.30 23.27
CA LEU A 12 0.59 -5.82 21.88
C LEU A 12 -0.06 -4.45 21.65
N ALA A 13 -1.27 -4.25 22.16
CA ALA A 13 -1.96 -2.98 22.02
C ALA A 13 -1.21 -1.84 22.73
N VAL A 14 -0.70 -2.06 23.95
CA VAL A 14 0.07 -1.05 24.67
C VAL A 14 1.40 -0.77 23.97
N ALA A 15 2.08 -1.78 23.42
CA ALA A 15 3.33 -1.62 22.68
C ALA A 15 3.14 -0.78 21.41
N ARG A 16 2.02 -0.96 20.70
CA ARG A 16 1.71 -0.24 19.47
C ARG A 16 1.17 1.17 19.70
N ASP A 17 0.29 1.31 20.70
CA ASP A 17 -0.44 2.55 20.93
C ASP A 17 0.28 3.50 21.90
N GLY A 18 1.36 3.03 22.56
CA GLY A 18 2.20 3.81 23.46
C GLY A 18 1.53 4.24 24.77
N SER A 19 0.24 3.95 24.99
CA SER A 19 -0.46 4.33 26.21
C SER A 19 -1.62 3.40 26.55
N LEU A 20 -1.90 3.25 27.88
CA LEU A 20 -3.04 2.44 28.34
C LEU A 20 -4.39 2.98 27.85
N SER A 21 -4.53 4.29 27.70
CA SER A 21 -5.78 4.92 27.24
C SER A 21 -6.03 4.69 25.76
N ALA A 22 -5.01 4.72 24.92
CA ALA A 22 -5.09 4.44 23.50
C ALA A 22 -5.36 2.94 23.27
N ALA A 23 -4.62 2.05 23.95
CA ALA A 23 -4.85 0.61 23.93
C ALA A 23 -6.27 0.22 24.39
N ALA A 24 -6.80 0.90 25.42
CA ALA A 24 -8.15 0.67 25.89
C ALA A 24 -9.22 1.00 24.84
N ARG A 25 -9.06 2.12 24.12
CA ARG A 25 -9.93 2.50 22.99
C ARG A 25 -9.86 1.50 21.84
N HIS A 26 -8.64 1.10 21.48
CA HIS A 26 -8.36 0.13 20.43
C HIS A 26 -9.05 -1.23 20.74
N LEU A 27 -8.87 -1.72 21.97
CA LEU A 27 -9.43 -3.01 22.41
C LEU A 27 -10.91 -2.94 22.86
N LYS A 28 -11.54 -1.74 22.85
CA LYS A 28 -12.92 -1.50 23.31
C LYS A 28 -13.14 -1.96 24.75
N VAL A 29 -12.17 -1.72 25.63
CA VAL A 29 -12.23 -1.99 27.07
C VAL A 29 -11.92 -0.73 27.88
N THR A 30 -11.99 -0.81 29.22
CA THR A 30 -11.63 0.34 30.06
C THR A 30 -10.12 0.40 30.35
N GLN A 31 -9.56 1.59 30.53
CA GLN A 31 -8.14 1.78 30.88
C GLN A 31 -7.73 1.01 32.16
N PRO A 32 -8.52 0.99 33.27
CA PRO A 32 -8.19 0.19 34.43
C PRO A 32 -8.10 -1.32 34.11
N THR A 33 -8.91 -1.81 33.18
CA THR A 33 -8.84 -3.22 32.75
C THR A 33 -7.51 -3.52 32.03
N VAL A 34 -7.06 -2.62 31.14
CA VAL A 34 -5.77 -2.74 30.44
C VAL A 34 -4.64 -2.73 31.46
N GLY A 35 -4.62 -1.74 32.38
CA GLY A 35 -3.57 -1.62 33.39
C GLY A 35 -3.50 -2.82 34.32
N ARG A 36 -4.65 -3.32 34.80
CA ARG A 36 -4.70 -4.49 35.69
C ARG A 36 -4.20 -5.76 34.99
N ARG A 37 -4.62 -6.01 33.73
CA ARG A 37 -4.21 -7.21 32.98
C ARG A 37 -2.74 -7.14 32.57
N LEU A 38 -2.24 -5.98 32.18
CA LEU A 38 -0.82 -5.80 31.92
C LEU A 38 0.02 -6.06 33.18
N GLY A 39 -0.39 -5.50 34.33
CA GLY A 39 0.28 -5.75 35.61
C GLY A 39 0.25 -7.24 36.02
N GLN A 40 -0.85 -7.96 35.73
CA GLN A 40 -0.92 -9.39 35.97
C GLN A 40 0.04 -10.18 35.06
N LEU A 41 0.12 -9.83 33.78
CA LEU A 41 1.08 -10.44 32.84
C LEU A 41 2.52 -10.24 33.28
N GLU A 42 2.89 -9.01 33.68
CA GLU A 42 4.23 -8.71 34.21
C GLU A 42 4.54 -9.51 35.52
N ALA A 43 3.55 -9.66 36.38
CA ALA A 43 3.69 -10.46 37.61
C ALA A 43 3.84 -11.95 37.29
N ASP A 44 3.08 -12.49 36.36
CA ASP A 44 3.14 -13.89 35.95
C ASP A 44 4.46 -14.24 35.24
N LEU A 45 5.04 -13.28 34.52
CA LEU A 45 6.36 -13.41 33.87
C LEU A 45 7.53 -13.08 34.79
N GLY A 46 7.24 -12.46 35.95
CA GLY A 46 8.28 -12.04 36.91
C GLY A 46 9.19 -10.91 36.43
N THR A 47 8.75 -10.19 35.37
CA THR A 47 9.55 -9.09 34.80
C THR A 47 8.63 -7.98 34.29
N ARG A 48 9.16 -6.74 34.29
CA ARG A 48 8.46 -5.63 33.64
C ARG A 48 8.65 -5.67 32.14
N LEU A 49 7.56 -5.42 31.41
CA LEU A 49 7.55 -5.38 29.96
C LEU A 49 7.59 -3.94 29.43
N PHE A 50 7.22 -2.96 30.28
CA PHE A 50 7.23 -1.54 29.90
C PHE A 50 7.87 -0.67 30.98
N ASP A 51 8.63 0.33 30.52
CA ASP A 51 8.97 1.51 31.29
C ASP A 51 7.83 2.53 31.19
N ARG A 52 7.45 3.09 32.36
CA ARG A 52 6.40 4.10 32.49
C ARG A 52 7.02 5.47 32.49
N LEU A 53 7.00 6.13 31.35
CA LEU A 53 7.50 7.50 31.18
C LEU A 53 6.36 8.52 31.27
N PRO A 54 6.65 9.81 31.55
CA PRO A 54 5.63 10.86 31.52
C PRO A 54 4.85 10.90 30.20
N ASP A 55 5.51 10.56 29.09
CA ASP A 55 4.96 10.62 27.73
C ASP A 55 4.33 9.27 27.28
N GLY A 56 4.35 8.22 28.13
CA GLY A 56 3.72 6.95 27.78
C GLY A 56 4.44 5.70 28.25
N PHE A 57 4.21 4.61 27.55
CA PHE A 57 4.76 3.28 27.81
C PHE A 57 5.74 2.91 26.71
N VAL A 58 6.99 2.64 27.07
CA VAL A 58 8.04 2.19 26.16
C VAL A 58 8.44 0.76 26.53
N PRO A 59 8.54 -0.19 25.58
CA PRO A 59 8.96 -1.55 25.89
C PRO A 59 10.35 -1.57 26.55
N THR A 60 10.50 -2.38 27.62
CA THR A 60 11.81 -2.75 28.17
C THR A 60 12.50 -3.76 27.26
N GLN A 61 13.77 -4.11 27.52
CA GLN A 61 14.46 -5.18 26.81
C GLN A 61 13.63 -6.48 26.79
N ALA A 62 13.04 -6.87 27.94
CA ALA A 62 12.16 -8.04 28.02
C ALA A 62 10.89 -7.87 27.17
N GLY A 63 10.34 -6.65 27.10
CA GLY A 63 9.23 -6.30 26.23
C GLY A 63 9.60 -6.43 24.75
N GLU A 64 10.77 -5.93 24.35
CA GLU A 64 11.25 -6.05 22.97
C GLU A 64 11.50 -7.50 22.55
N GLU A 65 12.03 -8.34 23.44
CA GLU A 65 12.23 -9.77 23.20
C GLU A 65 10.90 -10.53 23.10
N LEU A 66 9.88 -10.14 23.86
CA LEU A 66 8.57 -10.77 23.86
C LEU A 66 7.70 -10.34 22.65
N LEU A 67 7.92 -9.12 22.13
CA LEU A 67 7.08 -8.52 21.08
C LEU A 67 6.94 -9.41 19.85
N PRO A 68 8.00 -9.95 19.23
CA PRO A 68 7.89 -10.81 18.07
C PRO A 68 7.12 -12.12 18.36
N ILE A 69 7.27 -12.65 19.58
CA ILE A 69 6.56 -13.88 19.98
C ILE A 69 5.06 -13.62 20.12
N ALA A 70 4.69 -12.49 20.74
CA ALA A 70 3.31 -12.08 20.89
C ALA A 70 2.65 -11.78 19.54
N GLU A 71 3.37 -11.16 18.62
CA GLU A 71 2.95 -10.95 17.23
C GLU A 71 2.70 -12.28 16.50
N ASP A 72 3.54 -13.29 16.72
CA ASP A 72 3.35 -14.62 16.13
C ASP A 72 2.12 -15.34 16.70
N MET A 73 1.82 -15.16 17.97
CA MET A 73 0.57 -15.65 18.59
C MET A 73 -0.66 -14.95 17.99
N GLU A 74 -0.63 -13.64 17.79
CA GLU A 74 -1.70 -12.87 17.14
C GLU A 74 -1.96 -13.40 15.72
N LYS A 75 -0.90 -13.65 14.95
CA LYS A 75 -0.98 -14.24 13.61
C LYS A 75 -1.66 -15.62 13.64
N ALA A 76 -1.30 -16.46 14.62
CA ALA A 76 -1.91 -17.78 14.78
C ALA A 76 -3.39 -17.68 15.12
N ALA A 77 -3.78 -16.76 16.02
CA ALA A 77 -5.16 -16.51 16.40
C ALA A 77 -6.01 -16.03 15.21
N HIS A 78 -5.51 -15.10 14.44
CA HIS A 78 -6.16 -14.63 13.21
C HIS A 78 -6.27 -15.75 12.16
N THR A 79 -5.31 -16.69 12.11
CA THR A 79 -5.40 -17.86 11.22
C THR A 79 -6.55 -18.77 11.63
N LEU A 80 -6.70 -19.00 12.93
CA LEU A 80 -7.78 -19.81 13.44
C LEU A 80 -9.14 -19.19 13.10
N GLN A 81 -9.32 -17.89 13.33
CA GLN A 81 -10.55 -17.17 12.97
C GLN A 81 -10.88 -17.30 11.48
N ARG A 82 -9.89 -17.15 10.60
CA ARG A 82 -10.08 -17.32 9.16
C ARG A 82 -10.41 -18.76 8.77
N ARG A 83 -9.80 -19.76 9.42
CA ARG A 83 -10.15 -21.17 9.18
C ARG A 83 -11.58 -21.50 9.62
N GLN A 84 -12.08 -20.85 10.68
CA GLN A 84 -13.50 -20.98 11.05
C GLN A 84 -14.43 -20.46 9.94
N ALA A 85 -14.09 -19.30 9.33
CA ALA A 85 -14.84 -18.80 8.17
C ALA A 85 -14.77 -19.75 6.96
N THR A 86 -13.65 -20.44 6.77
CA THR A 86 -13.49 -21.45 5.70
C THR A 86 -14.34 -22.70 5.94
N LEU A 87 -14.58 -23.08 7.19
CA LEU A 87 -15.46 -24.22 7.55
C LEU A 87 -16.95 -23.92 7.30
N ALA A 88 -17.32 -22.65 7.16
CA ALA A 88 -18.69 -22.23 6.88
C ALA A 88 -19.04 -22.14 5.39
N ASP A 89 -18.12 -22.45 4.45
CA ASP A 89 -18.25 -22.30 2.98
C ASP A 89 -18.74 -20.91 2.50
N ALA A 90 -18.75 -19.92 3.39
CA ALA A 90 -19.24 -18.59 3.09
C ALA A 90 -18.11 -17.73 2.47
N VAL A 91 -18.36 -17.18 1.28
CA VAL A 91 -17.50 -16.19 0.65
C VAL A 91 -17.76 -14.82 1.26
N SER A 92 -17.45 -14.67 2.54
CA SER A 92 -17.70 -13.43 3.31
C SER A 92 -16.55 -13.12 4.26
N GLY A 93 -16.58 -11.93 4.88
CA GLY A 93 -15.60 -11.47 5.86
C GLY A 93 -14.65 -10.41 5.31
N THR A 94 -13.62 -10.05 6.09
CA THR A 94 -12.66 -9.00 5.75
C THR A 94 -11.45 -9.59 5.06
N VAL A 95 -11.02 -8.99 3.93
CA VAL A 95 -9.77 -9.28 3.23
C VAL A 95 -8.89 -8.03 3.25
N ARG A 96 -7.70 -8.16 3.82
CA ARG A 96 -6.70 -7.09 3.92
C ARG A 96 -5.78 -7.11 2.72
N LEU A 97 -5.87 -6.04 1.94
CA LEU A 97 -5.03 -5.80 0.76
C LEU A 97 -4.02 -4.70 1.08
N SER A 98 -2.74 -4.99 0.98
CA SER A 98 -1.69 -3.97 1.05
C SER A 98 -1.14 -3.71 -0.34
N ALA A 99 -0.94 -2.44 -0.68
CA ALA A 99 -0.45 -2.04 -1.98
C ALA A 99 0.48 -0.83 -1.86
N PHE A 100 1.43 -0.70 -2.81
CA PHE A 100 2.11 0.57 -3.05
C PHE A 100 1.14 1.59 -3.64
N GLU A 101 1.54 2.86 -3.65
CA GLU A 101 0.70 3.98 -4.09
C GLU A 101 0.08 3.78 -5.47
N VAL A 102 0.87 3.45 -6.48
CA VAL A 102 0.39 3.33 -7.86
C VAL A 102 -0.64 2.20 -8.02
N PRO A 103 -0.38 0.97 -7.55
CA PRO A 103 -1.39 -0.08 -7.54
C PRO A 103 -2.62 0.27 -6.69
N SER A 104 -2.46 0.98 -5.56
CA SER A 104 -3.58 1.38 -4.72
C SER A 104 -4.50 2.37 -5.42
N GLN A 105 -3.94 3.31 -6.19
CA GLN A 105 -4.69 4.25 -7.02
C GLN A 105 -5.55 3.50 -8.04
N PHE A 106 -4.96 2.51 -8.72
CA PHE A 106 -5.70 1.69 -9.67
C PHE A 106 -6.86 0.94 -9.01
N ILE A 107 -6.63 0.29 -7.85
CA ILE A 107 -7.68 -0.39 -7.08
C ILE A 107 -8.78 0.60 -6.68
N THR A 108 -8.41 1.78 -6.17
CA THR A 108 -9.37 2.81 -5.74
C THR A 108 -10.30 3.24 -6.87
N MET A 109 -9.78 3.39 -8.08
CA MET A 109 -10.59 3.73 -9.26
C MET A 109 -11.63 2.65 -9.61
N HIS A 110 -11.42 1.40 -9.17
CA HIS A 110 -12.26 0.26 -9.47
C HIS A 110 -13.03 -0.30 -8.24
N LEU A 111 -12.94 0.37 -7.07
CA LEU A 111 -13.66 -0.07 -5.87
C LEU A 111 -15.17 -0.26 -6.07
N PRO A 112 -15.90 0.60 -6.83
CA PRO A 112 -17.31 0.37 -7.06
C PRO A 112 -17.60 -0.96 -7.76
N GLU A 113 -16.78 -1.34 -8.75
CA GLU A 113 -16.90 -2.61 -9.46
C GLU A 113 -16.57 -3.80 -8.56
N ILE A 114 -15.46 -3.71 -7.82
CA ILE A 114 -15.03 -4.76 -6.86
C ILE A 114 -16.14 -5.01 -5.83
N ARG A 115 -16.70 -3.95 -5.23
CA ARG A 115 -17.78 -4.07 -4.24
C ARG A 115 -19.05 -4.65 -4.81
N SER A 116 -19.41 -4.27 -6.04
CA SER A 116 -20.59 -4.83 -6.74
C SER A 116 -20.48 -6.34 -6.96
N ARG A 117 -19.28 -6.84 -7.22
CA ARG A 117 -19.02 -8.26 -7.47
C ARG A 117 -18.80 -9.08 -6.20
N LEU A 118 -18.35 -8.44 -5.14
CA LEU A 118 -18.01 -9.07 -3.86
C LEU A 118 -18.75 -8.39 -2.70
N PRO A 119 -20.10 -8.34 -2.71
CA PRO A 119 -20.89 -7.55 -1.76
C PRO A 119 -20.72 -8.00 -0.31
N GLU A 120 -20.44 -9.28 -0.08
CA GLU A 120 -20.28 -9.88 1.26
C GLU A 120 -18.83 -9.82 1.79
N ILE A 121 -17.90 -9.24 0.98
CA ILE A 121 -16.51 -9.11 1.40
C ILE A 121 -16.21 -7.64 1.71
N GLU A 122 -15.74 -7.40 2.92
CA GLU A 122 -15.14 -6.14 3.32
C GLU A 122 -13.67 -6.12 2.86
N VAL A 123 -13.31 -5.16 2.00
CA VAL A 123 -11.92 -4.97 1.56
C VAL A 123 -11.29 -3.85 2.38
N GLU A 124 -10.28 -4.20 3.17
CA GLU A 124 -9.43 -3.26 3.91
C GLU A 124 -8.18 -2.98 3.08
N LEU A 125 -8.08 -1.79 2.47
CA LEU A 125 -6.93 -1.39 1.63
C LEU A 125 -5.97 -0.53 2.44
N SER A 126 -4.74 -1.03 2.61
CA SER A 126 -3.63 -0.28 3.21
C SER A 126 -2.63 0.16 2.16
N VAL A 127 -2.28 1.44 2.17
CA VAL A 127 -1.26 2.01 1.28
C VAL A 127 0.03 2.19 2.06
N ASN A 128 1.08 1.50 1.66
CA ASN A 128 2.35 1.48 2.37
C ASN A 128 3.51 1.72 1.40
N HIS A 129 4.49 2.53 1.84
CA HIS A 129 5.76 2.73 1.13
C HIS A 129 6.77 1.60 1.42
N VAL A 130 6.56 0.84 2.47
CA VAL A 130 7.40 -0.29 2.89
C VAL A 130 6.61 -1.57 2.67
N ASN A 131 7.31 -2.64 2.27
CA ASN A 131 6.71 -3.95 2.09
C ASN A 131 6.00 -4.41 3.37
N ALA A 132 4.67 -4.46 3.35
CA ALA A 132 3.92 -5.11 4.41
C ALA A 132 4.37 -6.57 4.52
N ASN A 133 4.67 -7.00 5.72
CA ASN A 133 5.21 -8.33 5.94
C ASN A 133 4.08 -9.37 5.94
N LEU A 134 3.85 -10.05 4.80
CA LEU A 134 2.87 -11.15 4.72
C LEU A 134 3.19 -12.29 5.69
N SER A 135 4.45 -12.52 6.00
CA SER A 135 4.83 -13.51 7.00
C SER A 135 4.41 -13.06 8.40
N ARG A 136 4.35 -11.75 8.65
CA ARG A 136 3.78 -11.16 9.85
C ARG A 136 2.26 -10.95 9.75
N ARG A 137 1.65 -11.33 8.62
CA ARG A 137 0.19 -11.25 8.37
C ARG A 137 -0.43 -9.86 8.57
N GLU A 138 0.34 -8.84 8.28
CA GLU A 138 -0.13 -7.45 8.25
C GLU A 138 -1.15 -7.25 7.12
N ALA A 139 -1.12 -8.11 6.08
CA ALA A 139 -2.10 -8.19 5.01
C ALA A 139 -2.35 -9.65 4.59
N ASP A 140 -3.45 -9.91 3.90
CA ASP A 140 -3.78 -11.20 3.29
C ASP A 140 -3.25 -11.29 1.86
N LEU A 141 -3.24 -10.16 1.17
CA LEU A 141 -2.77 -9.99 -0.21
C LEU A 141 -1.86 -8.77 -0.30
N LEU A 142 -0.83 -8.84 -1.15
CA LEU A 142 0.00 -7.70 -1.51
C LEU A 142 -0.05 -7.44 -3.01
N LEU A 143 -0.08 -6.16 -3.39
CA LEU A 143 0.18 -5.69 -4.74
C LEU A 143 1.52 -4.96 -4.77
N GLN A 144 2.51 -5.54 -5.45
CA GLN A 144 3.89 -5.08 -5.42
C GLN A 144 4.53 -5.03 -6.81
N ILE A 145 5.46 -4.09 -6.96
CA ILE A 145 6.32 -3.97 -8.15
C ILE A 145 7.52 -4.93 -8.03
N CYS A 146 8.11 -5.04 -6.84
CA CYS A 146 9.23 -5.95 -6.57
C CYS A 146 8.76 -7.20 -5.83
N LEU A 147 9.26 -8.37 -6.23
CA LEU A 147 8.94 -9.61 -5.55
C LEU A 147 9.77 -9.75 -4.27
N PRO A 148 9.16 -10.02 -3.11
CA PRO A 148 9.91 -10.33 -1.90
C PRO A 148 10.51 -11.73 -2.00
N ASP A 149 11.79 -11.85 -1.66
CA ASP A 149 12.45 -13.17 -1.48
C ASP A 149 12.12 -13.73 -0.09
N THR A 150 10.89 -14.22 0.06
CA THR A 150 10.39 -14.72 1.34
C THR A 150 9.78 -16.11 1.13
N PRO A 151 10.25 -17.14 1.87
CA PRO A 151 9.70 -18.49 1.77
C PRO A 151 8.20 -18.54 2.08
N GLY A 152 7.45 -19.37 1.33
CA GLY A 152 6.03 -19.59 1.55
C GLY A 152 5.10 -18.59 0.86
N LEU A 153 5.63 -17.59 0.18
CA LEU A 153 4.86 -16.68 -0.65
C LEU A 153 4.66 -17.23 -2.06
N ILE A 154 3.49 -16.96 -2.61
CA ILE A 154 3.15 -17.27 -4.01
C ILE A 154 2.91 -15.93 -4.69
N ALA A 155 3.67 -15.66 -5.73
CA ALA A 155 3.52 -14.48 -6.55
C ALA A 155 2.90 -14.81 -7.91
N ARG A 156 2.07 -13.90 -8.40
CA ARG A 156 1.50 -13.96 -9.75
C ARG A 156 1.59 -12.59 -10.40
N LYS A 157 2.24 -12.52 -11.57
CA LYS A 157 2.25 -11.31 -12.39
C LYS A 157 0.82 -11.00 -12.85
N LEU A 158 0.36 -9.78 -12.59
CA LEU A 158 -0.96 -9.28 -13.00
C LEU A 158 -0.89 -8.50 -14.31
N GLY A 159 0.22 -7.82 -14.55
CA GLY A 159 0.42 -6.98 -15.72
C GLY A 159 1.67 -6.13 -15.61
N GLU A 160 1.73 -5.13 -16.48
CA GLU A 160 2.82 -4.18 -16.57
C GLU A 160 2.25 -2.76 -16.48
N LEU A 161 2.86 -1.94 -15.65
CA LEU A 161 2.55 -0.52 -15.49
C LEU A 161 3.49 0.28 -16.37
N SER A 162 2.95 1.08 -17.28
CA SER A 162 3.71 2.00 -18.11
C SER A 162 3.53 3.43 -17.63
N TYR A 163 4.54 4.25 -17.84
CA TYR A 163 4.61 5.65 -17.45
C TYR A 163 4.85 6.53 -18.67
N ALA A 164 4.34 7.77 -18.61
CA ALA A 164 4.56 8.77 -19.64
C ALA A 164 4.69 10.16 -18.99
N VAL A 165 5.11 11.14 -19.76
CA VAL A 165 5.15 12.55 -19.34
C VAL A 165 3.78 13.16 -19.52
N TYR A 166 3.32 13.85 -18.48
CA TYR A 166 2.07 14.59 -18.44
C TYR A 166 2.28 16.01 -17.95
N GLY A 167 1.39 16.89 -18.35
CA GLY A 167 1.25 18.25 -17.82
C GLY A 167 -0.21 18.69 -17.91
N SER A 168 -0.61 19.64 -17.06
CA SER A 168 -1.95 20.21 -17.19
C SER A 168 -2.08 20.97 -18.52
N ARG A 169 -3.31 21.06 -19.04
CA ARG A 169 -3.59 21.79 -20.29
C ARG A 169 -3.06 23.22 -20.22
N GLY A 170 -3.35 23.93 -19.11
CA GLY A 170 -2.91 25.31 -18.92
C GLY A 170 -1.38 25.45 -18.89
N TYR A 171 -0.69 24.57 -18.16
CA TYR A 171 0.77 24.58 -18.15
C TYR A 171 1.38 24.34 -19.55
N VAL A 172 0.88 23.31 -20.26
CA VAL A 172 1.36 22.96 -21.61
C VAL A 172 1.07 24.09 -22.61
N GLU A 173 -0.02 24.83 -22.44
CA GLU A 173 -0.34 26.01 -23.26
C GLU A 173 0.60 27.18 -22.99
N ALA A 174 0.94 27.42 -21.75
CA ALA A 174 1.81 28.51 -21.32
C ALA A 174 3.31 28.22 -21.54
N ALA A 175 3.73 26.95 -21.65
CA ALA A 175 5.11 26.52 -21.77
C ALA A 175 5.42 25.93 -23.16
N PRO A 176 5.82 26.73 -24.17
CA PRO A 176 6.13 26.24 -25.52
C PRO A 176 7.21 25.14 -25.55
N ALA A 177 8.12 25.13 -24.57
CA ALA A 177 9.15 24.11 -24.42
C ALA A 177 8.58 22.71 -24.11
N ALA A 178 7.37 22.63 -23.55
CA ALA A 178 6.66 21.36 -23.32
C ALA A 178 6.13 20.74 -24.62
N ARG A 179 5.90 21.57 -25.67
CA ARG A 179 5.38 21.15 -26.96
C ARG A 179 6.53 20.95 -27.97
N GLY A 180 6.46 19.92 -28.77
CA GLY A 180 7.28 19.76 -29.98
C GLY A 180 8.73 19.35 -29.77
N ASN A 181 9.60 20.26 -29.40
CA ASN A 181 11.05 20.02 -29.41
C ASN A 181 11.61 19.29 -28.16
N LYS A 182 10.73 18.83 -27.25
CA LYS A 182 11.09 18.06 -26.04
C LYS A 182 12.25 18.70 -25.26
N ARG A 183 12.27 20.04 -25.14
CA ARG A 183 13.25 20.78 -24.34
C ARG A 183 12.93 20.68 -22.86
N TYR A 184 13.01 19.44 -22.33
CA TYR A 184 12.63 19.12 -20.95
C TYR A 184 13.39 19.90 -19.90
N GLN A 185 14.62 20.34 -20.23
CA GLN A 185 15.45 21.16 -19.35
C GLN A 185 14.92 22.60 -19.17
N GLU A 186 14.05 23.07 -20.07
CA GLU A 186 13.42 24.39 -19.99
C GLU A 186 12.05 24.36 -19.31
N CYS A 187 11.57 23.17 -18.94
CA CYS A 187 10.29 23.00 -18.26
C CYS A 187 10.48 22.87 -16.75
N GLU A 188 9.47 23.28 -15.98
CA GLU A 188 9.42 22.96 -14.57
C GLU A 188 8.91 21.55 -14.38
N TRP A 189 9.43 20.85 -13.34
CA TRP A 189 9.10 19.45 -13.08
C TRP A 189 8.68 19.22 -11.64
N VAL A 190 7.69 18.37 -11.48
CA VAL A 190 7.28 17.77 -10.20
C VAL A 190 7.74 16.33 -10.23
N ALA A 191 8.51 15.92 -9.24
CA ALA A 191 9.14 14.60 -9.19
C ALA A 191 9.19 14.04 -7.77
N PHE A 192 9.55 12.77 -7.66
CA PHE A 192 9.90 12.19 -6.37
C PHE A 192 11.20 12.80 -5.82
N ASP A 193 11.31 12.81 -4.50
CA ASP A 193 12.57 13.16 -3.82
C ASP A 193 13.65 12.07 -4.02
N ASP A 194 14.86 12.32 -3.50
CA ASP A 194 16.00 11.44 -3.73
C ASP A 194 15.93 10.13 -2.92
N ASP A 195 15.09 10.05 -1.89
CA ASP A 195 14.90 8.85 -1.06
C ASP A 195 13.90 7.86 -1.72
N HIS A 196 13.10 8.33 -2.71
CA HIS A 196 12.04 7.56 -3.38
C HIS A 196 12.35 7.29 -4.87
N VAL A 197 13.62 7.04 -5.20
CA VAL A 197 14.10 6.86 -6.59
C VAL A 197 13.87 5.48 -7.20
N TYR A 198 13.18 4.59 -6.54
CA TYR A 198 12.93 3.23 -7.00
C TYR A 198 11.92 3.13 -8.17
N PHE A 199 11.29 4.23 -8.56
CA PHE A 199 10.47 4.27 -9.77
C PHE A 199 11.34 4.42 -11.02
N ALA A 200 11.20 3.52 -11.98
CA ALA A 200 11.99 3.53 -13.21
C ALA A 200 11.88 4.85 -13.99
N GLY A 201 10.73 5.52 -13.95
CA GLY A 201 10.51 6.85 -14.52
C GLY A 201 11.43 7.96 -13.95
N GLN A 202 11.94 7.81 -12.72
CA GLN A 202 12.87 8.76 -12.11
C GLN A 202 14.24 8.71 -12.76
N THR A 203 14.74 7.53 -13.10
CA THR A 203 16.01 7.37 -13.81
C THR A 203 15.94 8.08 -15.16
N TRP A 204 14.90 7.84 -15.93
CA TRP A 204 14.65 8.52 -17.19
C TRP A 204 14.59 10.05 -17.01
N LEU A 205 13.89 10.55 -16.00
CA LEU A 205 13.76 11.98 -15.74
C LEU A 205 15.12 12.62 -15.40
N ARG A 206 15.92 11.99 -14.55
CA ARG A 206 17.28 12.48 -14.20
C ARG A 206 18.16 12.62 -15.44
N GLU A 207 18.12 11.63 -16.33
CA GLU A 207 18.86 11.70 -17.60
C GLU A 207 18.40 12.88 -18.45
N LYS A 208 17.09 13.14 -18.54
CA LYS A 208 16.52 14.23 -19.32
C LYS A 208 16.82 15.61 -18.74
N LEU A 209 16.88 15.71 -17.43
CA LEU A 209 17.21 16.96 -16.74
C LEU A 209 18.72 17.28 -16.75
N ALA A 210 19.59 16.30 -17.03
CA ALA A 210 21.04 16.48 -17.16
C ALA A 210 21.67 17.26 -15.98
N GLY A 211 21.25 16.95 -14.76
CA GLY A 211 21.74 17.58 -13.53
C GLY A 211 20.93 18.78 -13.03
N ARG A 212 19.93 19.25 -13.77
CA ARG A 212 18.97 20.24 -13.26
C ARG A 212 18.04 19.56 -12.24
N ALA A 213 17.83 20.18 -11.09
CA ALA A 213 16.88 19.72 -10.11
C ALA A 213 15.43 19.99 -10.55
N PRO A 214 14.46 19.09 -10.22
CA PRO A 214 13.04 19.39 -10.33
C PRO A 214 12.68 20.63 -9.51
N ALA A 215 11.68 21.40 -9.95
CA ALA A 215 11.18 22.56 -9.21
C ALA A 215 10.48 22.17 -7.91
N VAL A 216 9.80 21.02 -7.92
CA VAL A 216 9.09 20.49 -6.76
C VAL A 216 9.45 19.02 -6.58
N ARG A 217 9.76 18.63 -5.34
CA ARG A 217 10.00 17.24 -4.95
C ARG A 217 9.04 16.81 -3.86
N MET A 218 8.52 15.61 -4.00
CA MET A 218 7.54 15.02 -3.09
C MET A 218 7.86 13.55 -2.87
N ASN A 219 7.34 12.97 -1.79
CA ASN A 219 7.50 11.54 -1.48
C ASN A 219 6.24 10.72 -1.74
N ASN A 220 5.24 11.31 -2.41
CA ASN A 220 3.94 10.69 -2.61
C ASN A 220 3.46 10.87 -4.06
N GLY A 221 3.12 9.76 -4.74
CA GLY A 221 2.73 9.75 -6.15
C GLY A 221 1.38 10.42 -6.42
N HIS A 222 0.43 10.37 -5.47
CA HIS A 222 -0.85 11.08 -5.61
C HIS A 222 -0.64 12.59 -5.51
N ALA A 223 0.20 13.04 -4.56
CA ALA A 223 0.53 14.46 -4.45
C ALA A 223 1.26 14.98 -5.69
N ILE A 224 2.12 14.18 -6.31
CA ILE A 224 2.76 14.51 -7.60
C ILE A 224 1.69 14.65 -8.69
N HIS A 225 0.76 13.69 -8.78
CA HIS A 225 -0.34 13.75 -9.75
C HIS A 225 -1.15 15.05 -9.57
N ASP A 226 -1.59 15.34 -8.34
CA ASP A 226 -2.37 16.54 -8.03
C ASP A 226 -1.61 17.83 -8.36
N ALA A 227 -0.31 17.91 -8.03
CA ALA A 227 0.52 19.06 -8.35
C ALA A 227 0.65 19.27 -9.86
N VAL A 228 0.76 18.20 -10.65
CA VAL A 228 0.78 18.27 -12.12
C VAL A 228 -0.56 18.76 -12.65
N CYS A 229 -1.68 18.27 -12.12
CA CYS A 229 -3.03 18.74 -12.48
C CYS A 229 -3.21 20.23 -12.19
N MET A 230 -2.68 20.71 -11.05
CA MET A 230 -2.70 22.13 -10.67
C MET A 230 -1.72 23.00 -11.47
N GLY A 231 -0.94 22.44 -12.38
CA GLY A 231 -0.03 23.18 -13.26
C GLY A 231 1.31 23.55 -12.66
N ALA A 232 1.75 22.88 -11.59
CA ALA A 232 3.07 23.13 -10.97
C ALA A 232 4.26 22.74 -11.87
N GLY A 233 4.01 21.98 -12.94
CA GLY A 233 5.03 21.55 -13.89
C GLY A 233 4.64 20.27 -14.63
N LEU A 234 5.61 19.67 -15.30
CA LEU A 234 5.49 18.35 -15.89
C LEU A 234 5.77 17.26 -14.85
N GLY A 235 5.15 16.09 -15.02
CA GLY A 235 5.41 14.92 -14.20
C GLY A 235 5.48 13.63 -15.03
N VAL A 236 6.21 12.63 -14.52
CA VAL A 236 6.16 11.26 -15.02
C VAL A 236 5.08 10.52 -14.21
N LEU A 237 3.96 10.23 -14.86
CA LEU A 237 2.80 9.63 -14.20
C LEU A 237 2.47 8.26 -14.80
N PRO A 238 1.81 7.35 -14.05
CA PRO A 238 1.28 6.11 -14.59
C PRO A 238 0.26 6.41 -15.71
N CYS A 239 0.38 5.72 -16.84
CA CYS A 239 -0.48 5.99 -18.01
C CYS A 239 -1.96 5.84 -17.70
N PHE A 240 -2.36 4.83 -16.91
CA PHE A 240 -3.77 4.61 -16.57
C PHE A 240 -4.37 5.77 -15.77
N ALA A 241 -3.56 6.45 -14.94
CA ALA A 241 -4.00 7.58 -14.13
C ALA A 241 -4.00 8.88 -14.93
N GLY A 242 -2.88 9.18 -15.61
CA GLY A 242 -2.77 10.40 -16.41
C GLY A 242 -3.72 10.46 -17.60
N ASP A 243 -4.03 9.31 -18.23
CA ASP A 243 -5.02 9.24 -19.35
C ASP A 243 -6.47 9.32 -18.89
N ALA A 244 -6.73 9.00 -17.62
CA ALA A 244 -8.07 9.10 -17.05
C ALA A 244 -8.44 10.53 -16.65
N ASP A 245 -7.43 11.38 -16.43
CA ASP A 245 -7.67 12.76 -16.01
C ASP A 245 -7.89 13.68 -17.22
N PRO A 246 -9.06 14.32 -17.33
CA PRO A 246 -9.41 15.19 -18.48
C PRO A 246 -8.56 16.46 -18.53
N ASP A 247 -7.99 16.90 -17.41
CA ASP A 247 -7.19 18.12 -17.30
C ASP A 247 -5.73 17.90 -17.71
N LEU A 248 -5.32 16.65 -17.86
CA LEU A 248 -3.97 16.29 -18.25
C LEU A 248 -3.81 16.04 -19.76
N VAL A 249 -2.64 16.40 -20.26
CA VAL A 249 -2.18 16.11 -21.61
C VAL A 249 -0.97 15.20 -21.54
N ARG A 250 -1.06 14.04 -22.21
CA ARG A 250 0.10 13.16 -22.40
C ARG A 250 1.04 13.77 -23.46
N LEU A 251 2.30 13.94 -23.12
CA LEU A 251 3.31 14.57 -23.98
C LEU A 251 4.24 13.56 -24.64
N THR A 252 4.32 12.32 -24.15
CA THR A 252 5.15 11.27 -24.73
C THR A 252 4.37 10.00 -24.97
N ALA A 253 4.88 9.13 -25.85
CA ALA A 253 4.55 7.70 -25.77
C ALA A 253 4.97 7.15 -24.41
N PRO A 254 4.50 5.96 -24.00
CA PRO A 254 5.05 5.28 -22.85
C PRO A 254 6.59 5.25 -22.90
N ILE A 255 7.22 5.58 -21.78
CA ILE A 255 8.68 5.68 -21.67
C ILE A 255 9.25 4.28 -21.64
N GLN A 256 10.04 3.93 -22.66
CA GLN A 256 10.70 2.63 -22.71
C GLN A 256 11.74 2.49 -21.57
N GLY A 257 11.74 1.35 -20.91
CA GLY A 257 12.60 1.07 -19.76
C GLY A 257 12.11 1.67 -18.45
N ALA A 258 10.92 2.32 -18.45
CA ALA A 258 10.25 2.81 -17.24
C ALA A 258 9.02 1.95 -16.87
N GLU A 259 8.90 0.77 -17.46
CA GLU A 259 7.84 -0.16 -17.13
C GLU A 259 8.11 -0.83 -15.78
N SER A 260 7.05 -1.16 -15.06
CA SER A 260 7.12 -1.88 -13.80
C SER A 260 6.18 -3.08 -13.81
N ASP A 261 6.71 -4.25 -13.48
CA ASP A 261 5.90 -5.45 -13.33
C ASP A 261 5.04 -5.34 -12.07
N LEU A 262 3.74 -5.54 -12.21
CA LEU A 262 2.84 -5.59 -11.08
C LEU A 262 2.53 -7.04 -10.72
N ASN A 263 2.73 -7.39 -9.46
CA ASN A 263 2.57 -8.73 -8.94
C ASN A 263 1.57 -8.76 -7.78
N LEU A 264 0.69 -9.76 -7.79
CA LEU A 264 -0.15 -10.14 -6.66
C LEU A 264 0.57 -11.23 -5.88
N VAL A 265 0.77 -10.99 -4.58
CA VAL A 265 1.48 -11.91 -3.69
C VAL A 265 0.54 -12.34 -2.57
N VAL A 266 0.55 -13.63 -2.26
CA VAL A 266 -0.26 -14.26 -1.22
C VAL A 266 0.56 -15.30 -0.48
N HIS A 267 0.32 -15.49 0.83
CA HIS A 267 0.88 -16.63 1.53
C HIS A 267 0.16 -17.93 1.11
N ARG A 268 0.92 -19.03 0.92
CA ARG A 268 0.36 -20.32 0.44
C ARG A 268 -0.82 -20.82 1.27
N ASP A 269 -0.83 -20.55 2.58
CA ASP A 269 -1.92 -20.97 3.48
C ASP A 269 -3.22 -20.19 3.27
N LEU A 270 -3.12 -18.94 2.79
CA LEU A 270 -4.27 -18.06 2.55
C LEU A 270 -4.90 -18.26 1.18
N LYS A 271 -4.14 -18.80 0.20
CA LYS A 271 -4.63 -19.02 -1.16
C LYS A 271 -5.92 -19.85 -1.24
N ARG A 272 -6.17 -20.72 -0.24
CA ARG A 272 -7.36 -21.60 -0.18
C ARG A 272 -8.52 -20.99 0.61
N VAL A 273 -8.33 -19.86 1.27
CA VAL A 273 -9.40 -19.17 2.00
C VAL A 273 -10.41 -18.60 0.99
N PRO A 274 -11.71 -18.95 1.05
CA PRO A 274 -12.68 -18.60 0.01
C PRO A 274 -12.76 -17.09 -0.26
N SER A 275 -12.81 -16.24 0.77
CA SER A 275 -12.86 -14.79 0.62
C SER A 275 -11.58 -14.23 -0.01
N VAL A 276 -10.39 -14.69 0.42
CA VAL A 276 -9.11 -14.28 -0.16
C VAL A 276 -9.03 -14.68 -1.63
N ARG A 277 -9.45 -15.91 -1.94
CA ARG A 277 -9.47 -16.41 -3.32
C ARG A 277 -10.42 -15.60 -4.20
N ALA A 278 -11.61 -15.27 -3.71
CA ALA A 278 -12.56 -14.47 -4.46
C ALA A 278 -11.98 -13.08 -4.81
N VAL A 279 -11.33 -12.41 -3.85
CA VAL A 279 -10.63 -11.13 -4.11
C VAL A 279 -9.47 -11.32 -5.09
N MET A 280 -8.67 -12.39 -4.95
CA MET A 280 -7.59 -12.68 -5.90
C MET A 280 -8.11 -12.86 -7.32
N ASP A 281 -9.17 -13.67 -7.49
CA ASP A 281 -9.73 -13.96 -8.81
C ASP A 281 -10.33 -12.69 -9.44
N GLU A 282 -10.97 -11.84 -8.64
CA GLU A 282 -11.48 -10.54 -9.10
C GLU A 282 -10.37 -9.56 -9.48
N LEU A 283 -9.29 -9.45 -8.69
CA LEU A 283 -8.14 -8.64 -9.05
C LEU A 283 -7.49 -9.14 -10.35
N ILE A 284 -7.31 -10.45 -10.51
CA ILE A 284 -6.74 -11.04 -11.73
C ILE A 284 -7.61 -10.71 -12.95
N ARG A 285 -8.94 -10.80 -12.82
CA ARG A 285 -9.89 -10.46 -13.87
C ARG A 285 -9.76 -8.98 -14.25
N LEU A 286 -9.78 -8.09 -13.24
CA LEU A 286 -9.72 -6.64 -13.41
C LEU A 286 -8.43 -6.22 -14.13
N PHE A 287 -7.27 -6.65 -13.60
CA PHE A 287 -5.99 -6.31 -14.20
C PHE A 287 -5.83 -6.85 -15.64
N LYS A 288 -6.38 -8.03 -15.92
CA LYS A 288 -6.42 -8.57 -17.29
C LYS A 288 -7.30 -7.73 -18.22
N GLN A 289 -8.46 -7.30 -17.76
CA GLN A 289 -9.38 -6.44 -18.51
C GLN A 289 -8.75 -5.09 -18.82
N GLU A 290 -8.08 -4.48 -17.84
CA GLU A 290 -7.48 -3.15 -17.92
C GLU A 290 -6.02 -3.16 -18.44
N ALA A 291 -5.49 -4.32 -18.82
CA ALA A 291 -4.10 -4.46 -19.28
C ALA A 291 -3.72 -3.46 -20.41
N PRO A 292 -4.58 -3.14 -21.39
CA PRO A 292 -4.25 -2.13 -22.40
C PRO A 292 -4.06 -0.73 -21.80
N ARG A 293 -4.88 -0.35 -20.81
CA ARG A 293 -4.76 0.96 -20.12
C ARG A 293 -3.52 1.04 -19.26
N LEU A 294 -3.20 -0.03 -18.54
CA LEU A 294 -2.01 -0.13 -17.72
C LEU A 294 -0.74 0.01 -18.57
N ALA A 295 -0.73 -0.60 -19.75
CA ALA A 295 0.35 -0.50 -20.74
C ALA A 295 0.32 0.82 -21.55
N GLY A 296 -0.51 1.77 -21.21
CA GLY A 296 -0.63 3.06 -21.90
C GLY A 296 -1.14 2.97 -23.35
N ARG A 297 -1.84 1.87 -23.72
CA ARG A 297 -2.35 1.60 -25.07
C ARG A 297 -3.84 1.92 -25.25
N GLY A 298 -4.50 2.38 -24.21
CA GLY A 298 -5.93 2.68 -24.21
C GLY A 298 -6.19 4.14 -23.90
N ARG A 299 -5.98 5.04 -24.86
CA ARG A 299 -6.50 6.41 -24.72
C ARG A 299 -8.01 6.32 -24.83
N ARG A 300 -8.78 6.72 -23.81
CA ARG A 300 -10.17 7.11 -24.03
C ARG A 300 -10.10 8.29 -25.00
N GLU A 301 -10.59 8.15 -26.22
CA GLU A 301 -10.99 9.30 -27.03
C GLU A 301 -11.93 10.09 -26.15
N ALA A 302 -11.53 11.32 -25.82
CA ALA A 302 -12.44 12.26 -25.19
C ALA A 302 -13.65 12.33 -26.15
N ALA A 303 -14.80 11.90 -25.68
CA ALA A 303 -16.03 12.13 -26.40
C ALA A 303 -16.12 13.62 -26.66
N ALA A 304 -16.13 13.97 -27.95
CA ALA A 304 -16.24 15.32 -28.47
C ALA A 304 -17.53 15.99 -28.01
#